data_4e971db93b4382f17f5335ac7062a6b2
#
_entry.id   4e971db93b4382f17f5335ac7062a6b2
#
_cell.length_a   1.000
_cell.length_b   1.000
_cell.length_c   1.000
_cell.angle_alpha   90.00
_cell.angle_beta   90.00
_cell.angle_gamma   90.00
#
_symmetry.space_group_name_H-M   'P 1'
#
loop_
_entity.id
_entity.type
_entity.pdbx_description
1 polymer ?
#
loop_
_entity_poly.entity_id
_entity_poly.type
_entity_poly.pdbx_seq_one_letter_code
_entity_poly.pdbx_strand_id
1 'polypeptide(L)'
;MILPAGVSPEARPLLIGRALRALTDGYIAVLLPAYLLALGLGTLEVGLISTATLLGSALATMAVGAWGHRFPRRRLLLAAALLMAATGLGFAGFSGFWPLLLVAFVGTLNPSSGDVSVFLPLEHARLAEAAQGDARTVLFARYSVIGAVCAAVGALAAAIPDVLAATGLDRLTALRLMFVGHALVGLVVWRLYLKLPEPAPREASDKPAPLGPSRGIVLRLAALFSVDAFAGGLVVHSLLALWLFQRHGLSLAAAGHFFFWAGLLTAASQLAAPWVAKRIGLLNTMVFTHIPANVCLILAALAPNLAMALGLLLLRSLLSQMDVPTRSAYVMAVVTPPERAAAASFTAVPRSLAAALSPSLGGALFAAGWLAAPLVACGLLKIGYDLALWRAFRKRPIA
;
A
#
# COMPACT_ATOMS: atom_id res chain seq x y z
N MET A 1 -11.16 -15.52 -18.58
CA MET A 1 -11.57 -16.41 -17.48
C MET A 1 -10.96 -15.88 -16.18
N ILE A 2 -11.77 -15.36 -15.23
CA ILE A 2 -11.27 -14.66 -14.03
C ILE A 2 -10.78 -15.66 -12.97
N LEU A 3 -11.38 -16.84 -12.88
CA LEU A 3 -11.05 -17.86 -11.88
C LEU A 3 -10.17 -18.97 -12.46
N PRO A 4 -9.14 -19.45 -11.70
CA PRO A 4 -8.41 -20.67 -12.03
C PRO A 4 -9.30 -21.91 -11.88
N ALA A 5 -8.91 -23.04 -12.50
CA ALA A 5 -9.55 -24.31 -12.24
C ALA A 5 -9.40 -24.70 -10.74
N GLY A 6 -10.43 -25.29 -10.15
CA GLY A 6 -10.43 -25.72 -8.74
C GLY A 6 -10.66 -24.59 -7.71
N VAL A 7 -11.08 -23.40 -8.14
CA VAL A 7 -11.43 -22.28 -7.26
C VAL A 7 -12.95 -22.12 -7.17
N SER A 8 -13.45 -21.97 -5.94
CA SER A 8 -14.86 -21.70 -5.68
C SER A 8 -15.33 -20.40 -6.38
N PRO A 9 -16.55 -20.38 -6.97
CA PRO A 9 -17.14 -19.17 -7.56
C PRO A 9 -17.22 -17.98 -6.61
N GLU A 10 -17.17 -18.20 -5.31
CA GLU A 10 -17.18 -17.18 -4.25
C GLU A 10 -15.96 -16.24 -4.29
N ALA A 11 -14.86 -16.67 -4.91
CA ALA A 11 -13.69 -15.82 -5.11
C ALA A 11 -13.94 -14.68 -6.12
N ARG A 12 -14.92 -14.83 -7.03
CA ARG A 12 -15.20 -13.84 -8.09
C ARG A 12 -15.60 -12.47 -7.55
N PRO A 13 -16.56 -12.33 -6.60
CA PRO A 13 -16.89 -11.05 -6.00
C PRO A 13 -15.69 -10.38 -5.30
N LEU A 14 -14.80 -11.17 -4.69
CA LEU A 14 -13.59 -10.65 -4.02
C LEU A 14 -12.59 -10.10 -5.03
N LEU A 15 -12.34 -10.80 -6.14
CA LEU A 15 -11.45 -10.32 -7.21
C LEU A 15 -11.99 -9.06 -7.89
N ILE A 16 -13.31 -8.98 -8.15
CA ILE A 16 -13.95 -7.79 -8.73
C ILE A 16 -13.89 -6.63 -7.72
N GLY A 17 -14.22 -6.89 -6.45
CA GLY A 17 -14.11 -5.88 -5.38
C GLY A 17 -12.69 -5.33 -5.26
N ARG A 18 -11.67 -6.21 -5.32
CA ARG A 18 -10.26 -5.82 -5.34
C ARG A 18 -9.92 -4.92 -6.53
N ALA A 19 -10.36 -5.29 -7.74
CA ALA A 19 -10.14 -4.52 -8.96
C ALA A 19 -10.72 -3.10 -8.85
N LEU A 20 -11.98 -2.98 -8.42
CA LEU A 20 -12.68 -1.72 -8.30
C LEU A 20 -12.06 -0.80 -7.23
N ARG A 21 -11.71 -1.35 -6.06
CA ARG A 21 -11.04 -0.59 -5.00
C ARG A 21 -9.65 -0.13 -5.45
N ALA A 22 -8.86 -1.04 -6.04
CA ALA A 22 -7.53 -0.69 -6.52
C ALA A 22 -7.56 0.42 -7.59
N LEU A 23 -8.56 0.41 -8.47
CA LEU A 23 -8.74 1.47 -9.47
C LEU A 23 -8.97 2.83 -8.79
N THR A 24 -9.78 2.90 -7.74
CA THR A 24 -10.00 4.16 -7.01
C THR A 24 -8.78 4.55 -6.16
N ASP A 25 -8.10 3.60 -5.54
CA ASP A 25 -6.86 3.85 -4.78
C ASP A 25 -5.77 4.47 -5.68
N GLY A 26 -5.70 4.01 -6.94
CA GLY A 26 -4.73 4.50 -7.91
C GLY A 26 -4.84 6.00 -8.19
N TYR A 27 -6.04 6.52 -8.44
CA TYR A 27 -6.20 7.96 -8.66
C TYR A 27 -6.19 8.75 -7.35
N ILE A 28 -6.72 8.21 -6.25
CA ILE A 28 -6.75 8.91 -4.96
C ILE A 28 -5.35 9.21 -4.46
N ALA A 29 -4.42 8.28 -4.57
CA ALA A 29 -3.04 8.50 -4.15
C ALA A 29 -2.40 9.71 -4.87
N VAL A 30 -2.79 9.97 -6.11
CA VAL A 30 -2.32 11.12 -6.91
C VAL A 30 -3.12 12.39 -6.61
N LEU A 31 -4.46 12.26 -6.50
CA LEU A 31 -5.35 13.41 -6.34
C LEU A 31 -5.38 13.99 -4.93
N LEU A 32 -5.17 13.15 -3.89
CA LEU A 32 -5.30 13.57 -2.50
C LEU A 32 -4.49 14.84 -2.17
N PRO A 33 -3.18 14.93 -2.48
CA PRO A 33 -2.44 16.15 -2.20
C PRO A 33 -2.94 17.35 -2.99
N ALA A 34 -3.30 17.18 -4.27
CA ALA A 34 -3.84 18.27 -5.09
C ALA A 34 -5.18 18.78 -4.56
N TYR A 35 -6.04 17.88 -4.10
CA TYR A 35 -7.31 18.20 -3.48
C TYR A 35 -7.14 18.99 -2.19
N LEU A 36 -6.26 18.53 -1.29
CA LEU A 36 -6.01 19.20 -0.01
C LEU A 36 -5.41 20.61 -0.22
N LEU A 37 -4.48 20.75 -1.18
CA LEU A 37 -3.95 22.06 -1.56
C LEU A 37 -5.04 22.97 -2.17
N ALA A 38 -5.96 22.42 -2.98
CA ALA A 38 -7.10 23.19 -3.54
C ALA A 38 -8.10 23.65 -2.46
N LEU A 39 -8.16 22.97 -1.32
CA LEU A 39 -8.90 23.39 -0.13
C LEU A 39 -8.19 24.48 0.69
N GLY A 40 -6.98 24.90 0.31
CA GLY A 40 -6.17 25.86 1.04
C GLY A 40 -5.37 25.27 2.21
N LEU A 41 -5.29 23.92 2.30
CA LEU A 41 -4.47 23.23 3.30
C LEU A 41 -3.00 23.20 2.84
N GLY A 42 -2.07 23.23 3.77
CA GLY A 42 -0.64 23.18 3.47
C GLY A 42 -0.09 21.75 3.34
N THR A 43 1.21 21.67 3.09
CA THR A 43 1.92 20.40 2.92
C THR A 43 2.05 19.60 4.22
N LEU A 44 2.08 20.28 5.36
CA LEU A 44 2.04 19.64 6.68
C LEU A 44 0.72 18.88 6.86
N GLU A 45 -0.41 19.53 6.52
CA GLU A 45 -1.74 18.93 6.62
C GLU A 45 -1.88 17.71 5.68
N VAL A 46 -1.30 17.76 4.48
CA VAL A 46 -1.23 16.59 3.59
C VAL A 46 -0.49 15.44 4.26
N GLY A 47 0.63 15.71 4.91
CA GLY A 47 1.39 14.71 5.66
C GLY A 47 0.62 14.14 6.84
N LEU A 48 -0.07 15.01 7.63
CA LEU A 48 -0.87 14.61 8.78
C LEU A 48 -2.09 13.75 8.37
N ILE A 49 -2.79 14.12 7.30
CA ILE A 49 -3.91 13.34 6.76
C ILE A 49 -3.42 11.99 6.23
N SER A 50 -2.28 11.94 5.55
CA SER A 50 -1.67 10.67 5.11
C SER A 50 -1.27 9.79 6.31
N THR A 51 -0.70 10.37 7.36
CA THR A 51 -0.41 9.69 8.64
C THR A 51 -1.69 9.14 9.28
N ALA A 52 -2.73 9.97 9.41
CA ALA A 52 -4.00 9.58 10.01
C ALA A 52 -4.61 8.38 9.25
N THR A 53 -4.60 8.43 7.93
CA THR A 53 -5.11 7.34 7.07
C THR A 53 -4.36 6.03 7.31
N LEU A 54 -3.03 6.05 7.28
CA LEU A 54 -2.23 4.84 7.48
C LEU A 54 -2.32 4.31 8.91
N LEU A 55 -2.33 5.20 9.90
CA LEU A 55 -2.45 4.83 11.31
C LEU A 55 -3.83 4.21 11.60
N GLY A 56 -4.89 4.86 11.12
CA GLY A 56 -6.25 4.35 11.26
C GLY A 56 -6.42 2.99 10.60
N SER A 57 -5.89 2.82 9.39
CA SER A 57 -5.89 1.54 8.67
C SER A 57 -5.10 0.44 9.41
N ALA A 58 -3.93 0.77 9.95
CA ALA A 58 -3.14 -0.17 10.75
C ALA A 58 -3.89 -0.60 12.02
N LEU A 59 -4.48 0.35 12.75
CA LEU A 59 -5.26 0.07 13.95
C LEU A 59 -6.54 -0.73 13.63
N ALA A 60 -7.26 -0.40 12.56
CA ALA A 60 -8.43 -1.16 12.10
C ALA A 60 -8.05 -2.61 11.74
N THR A 61 -6.92 -2.81 11.04
CA THR A 61 -6.40 -4.14 10.71
C THR A 61 -6.03 -4.93 11.96
N MET A 62 -5.40 -4.29 12.95
CA MET A 62 -5.08 -4.90 14.25
C MET A 62 -6.37 -5.26 15.02
N ALA A 63 -7.36 -4.38 15.03
CA ALA A 63 -8.65 -4.62 15.68
C ALA A 63 -9.37 -5.82 15.04
N VAL A 64 -9.38 -5.91 13.70
CA VAL A 64 -9.92 -7.08 13.00
C VAL A 64 -9.11 -8.35 13.31
N GLY A 65 -7.80 -8.27 13.43
CA GLY A 65 -6.97 -9.41 13.86
C GLY A 65 -7.30 -9.89 15.27
N ALA A 66 -7.51 -8.97 16.22
CA ALA A 66 -7.77 -9.27 17.62
C ALA A 66 -9.22 -9.72 17.89
N TRP A 67 -10.19 -9.06 17.29
CA TRP A 67 -11.61 -9.24 17.61
C TRP A 67 -12.47 -9.71 16.44
N GLY A 68 -11.93 -9.73 15.21
CA GLY A 68 -12.67 -10.09 14.00
C GLY A 68 -13.26 -11.52 14.02
N HIS A 69 -12.66 -12.43 14.81
CA HIS A 69 -13.20 -13.78 15.00
C HIS A 69 -14.58 -13.81 15.68
N ARG A 70 -14.99 -12.73 16.39
CA ARG A 70 -16.29 -12.58 17.05
C ARG A 70 -17.42 -12.24 16.08
N PHE A 71 -17.10 -11.83 14.87
CA PHE A 71 -18.08 -11.38 13.89
C PHE A 71 -17.98 -12.19 12.59
N PRO A 72 -19.10 -12.44 11.90
CA PRO A 72 -19.10 -13.02 10.57
C PRO A 72 -18.26 -12.18 9.61
N ARG A 73 -17.27 -12.79 8.92
CA ARG A 73 -16.38 -12.08 7.99
C ARG A 73 -17.13 -11.30 6.91
N ARG A 74 -18.28 -11.82 6.44
CA ARG A 74 -19.15 -11.13 5.50
C ARG A 74 -19.63 -9.79 6.07
N ARG A 75 -20.04 -9.74 7.33
CA ARG A 75 -20.49 -8.49 7.99
C ARG A 75 -19.35 -7.47 8.10
N LEU A 76 -18.13 -7.91 8.41
CA LEU A 76 -16.96 -7.05 8.47
C LEU A 76 -16.60 -6.48 7.08
N LEU A 77 -16.69 -7.28 6.02
CA LEU A 77 -16.48 -6.84 4.63
C LEU A 77 -17.56 -5.83 4.19
N LEU A 78 -18.83 -6.07 4.56
CA LEU A 78 -19.92 -5.13 4.29
C LEU A 78 -19.74 -3.81 5.02
N ALA A 79 -19.35 -3.86 6.30
CA ALA A 79 -19.05 -2.68 7.10
C ALA A 79 -17.87 -1.88 6.52
N ALA A 80 -16.80 -2.55 6.08
CA ALA A 80 -15.65 -1.92 5.43
C ALA A 80 -16.05 -1.24 4.11
N ALA A 81 -16.93 -1.86 3.30
CA ALA A 81 -17.41 -1.27 2.06
C ALA A 81 -18.31 -0.04 2.28
N LEU A 82 -19.17 -0.06 3.31
CA LEU A 82 -19.94 1.12 3.72
C LEU A 82 -19.03 2.22 4.28
N LEU A 83 -18.01 1.85 5.05
CA LEU A 83 -17.01 2.79 5.54
C LEU A 83 -16.24 3.44 4.37
N MET A 84 -15.92 2.69 3.31
CA MET A 84 -15.34 3.23 2.08
C MET A 84 -16.27 4.27 1.45
N ALA A 85 -17.55 3.97 1.32
CA ALA A 85 -18.53 4.92 0.80
C ALA A 85 -18.62 6.19 1.67
N ALA A 86 -18.71 6.02 2.99
CA ALA A 86 -18.74 7.13 3.95
C ALA A 86 -17.46 7.98 3.89
N THR A 87 -16.29 7.34 3.71
CA THR A 87 -15.02 8.03 3.56
C THR A 87 -15.01 8.92 2.31
N GLY A 88 -15.43 8.39 1.16
CA GLY A 88 -15.53 9.17 -0.07
C GLY A 88 -16.48 10.36 0.05
N LEU A 89 -17.67 10.16 0.63
CA LEU A 89 -18.62 11.25 0.89
C LEU A 89 -18.08 12.28 1.89
N GLY A 90 -17.37 11.84 2.92
CA GLY A 90 -16.74 12.73 3.89
C GLY A 90 -15.68 13.64 3.25
N PHE A 91 -14.80 13.07 2.39
CA PHE A 91 -13.84 13.88 1.63
C PHE A 91 -14.50 14.79 0.62
N ALA A 92 -15.61 14.39 -0.01
CA ALA A 92 -16.34 15.25 -0.93
C ALA A 92 -17.10 16.39 -0.23
N GLY A 93 -17.60 16.15 1.00
CA GLY A 93 -18.47 17.10 1.70
C GLY A 93 -17.76 18.06 2.64
N PHE A 94 -16.68 17.62 3.29
CA PHE A 94 -15.94 18.46 4.23
C PHE A 94 -14.82 19.23 3.56
N SER A 95 -14.54 20.44 4.07
CA SER A 95 -13.44 21.31 3.60
C SER A 95 -12.44 21.66 4.72
N GLY A 96 -12.83 21.48 5.98
CA GLY A 96 -11.98 21.81 7.12
C GLY A 96 -11.00 20.69 7.45
N PHE A 97 -9.82 21.04 7.97
CA PHE A 97 -8.76 20.10 8.32
C PHE A 97 -9.22 19.02 9.32
N TRP A 98 -9.82 19.42 10.45
CA TRP A 98 -10.18 18.49 11.52
C TRP A 98 -11.23 17.44 11.12
N PRO A 99 -12.34 17.79 10.44
CA PRO A 99 -13.24 16.80 9.89
C PRO A 99 -12.58 15.84 8.91
N LEU A 100 -11.73 16.35 8.01
CA LEU A 100 -10.99 15.52 7.04
C LEU A 100 -9.99 14.60 7.74
N LEU A 101 -9.31 15.07 8.78
CA LEU A 101 -8.39 14.26 9.59
C LEU A 101 -9.13 13.09 10.26
N LEU A 102 -10.32 13.36 10.84
CA LEU A 102 -11.15 12.32 11.44
C LEU A 102 -11.64 11.30 10.40
N VAL A 103 -12.13 11.78 9.25
CA VAL A 103 -12.55 10.91 8.14
C VAL A 103 -11.38 10.07 7.62
N ALA A 104 -10.19 10.66 7.51
CA ALA A 104 -8.97 9.96 7.11
C ALA A 104 -8.58 8.86 8.10
N PHE A 105 -8.64 9.16 9.40
CA PHE A 105 -8.26 8.22 10.45
C PHE A 105 -9.22 7.02 10.56
N VAL A 106 -10.54 7.28 10.51
CA VAL A 106 -11.56 6.21 10.63
C VAL A 106 -11.76 5.48 9.31
N GLY A 107 -11.50 6.16 8.20
CA GLY A 107 -11.83 5.73 6.84
C GLY A 107 -10.92 4.66 6.26
N THR A 108 -11.10 4.43 4.97
CA THR A 108 -10.39 3.37 4.21
C THR A 108 -9.60 3.90 3.02
N LEU A 109 -9.33 5.22 2.96
CA LEU A 109 -8.47 5.77 1.91
C LEU A 109 -7.08 5.11 1.94
N ASN A 110 -6.44 5.07 0.79
CA ASN A 110 -5.10 4.53 0.67
C ASN A 110 -4.16 5.55 -0.03
N PRO A 111 -3.35 6.31 0.72
CA PRO A 111 -2.41 7.28 0.16
C PRO A 111 -1.10 6.65 -0.33
N SER A 112 -0.94 5.32 -0.19
CA SER A 112 0.29 4.59 -0.50
C SER A 112 0.13 3.65 -1.68
N SER A 113 1.24 3.09 -2.16
CA SER A 113 1.22 1.98 -3.10
C SER A 113 0.92 0.67 -2.37
N GLY A 114 0.02 -0.11 -2.90
CA GLY A 114 -0.34 -1.41 -2.33
C GLY A 114 -1.60 -1.34 -1.47
N ASP A 115 -2.02 -2.48 -0.97
CA ASP A 115 -3.22 -2.59 -0.15
C ASP A 115 -2.84 -2.56 1.33
N VAL A 116 -3.08 -1.46 1.99
CA VAL A 116 -2.91 -1.28 3.44
C VAL A 116 -4.26 -1.17 4.15
N SER A 117 -5.34 -1.57 3.50
CA SER A 117 -6.69 -1.44 4.04
C SER A 117 -7.12 -2.64 4.88
N VAL A 118 -8.14 -2.44 5.71
CA VAL A 118 -8.82 -3.49 6.48
C VAL A 118 -9.41 -4.61 5.61
N PHE A 119 -9.63 -4.35 4.33
CA PHE A 119 -10.12 -5.35 3.37
C PHE A 119 -9.13 -6.50 3.18
N LEU A 120 -7.82 -6.20 3.14
CA LEU A 120 -6.79 -7.18 2.81
C LEU A 120 -6.84 -8.44 3.69
N PRO A 121 -6.80 -8.37 5.04
CA PRO A 121 -6.86 -9.56 5.87
C PRO A 121 -8.20 -10.29 5.77
N LEU A 122 -9.30 -9.55 5.60
CA LEU A 122 -10.64 -10.13 5.48
C LEU A 122 -10.84 -10.90 4.16
N GLU A 123 -10.40 -10.30 3.04
CA GLU A 123 -10.46 -10.93 1.72
C GLU A 123 -9.48 -12.11 1.62
N HIS A 124 -8.25 -11.97 2.12
CA HIS A 124 -7.28 -13.06 2.14
C HIS A 124 -7.79 -14.27 2.92
N ALA A 125 -8.46 -14.05 4.04
CA ALA A 125 -9.05 -15.14 4.80
C ALA A 125 -10.15 -15.89 4.01
N ARG A 126 -10.97 -15.17 3.23
CA ARG A 126 -12.01 -15.76 2.36
C ARG A 126 -11.41 -16.45 1.14
N LEU A 127 -10.39 -15.85 0.51
CA LEU A 127 -9.68 -16.45 -0.62
C LEU A 127 -8.97 -17.76 -0.22
N ALA A 128 -8.42 -17.82 1.00
CA ALA A 128 -7.79 -19.02 1.51
C ALA A 128 -8.79 -20.19 1.70
N GLU A 129 -10.08 -19.88 1.93
CA GLU A 129 -11.16 -20.87 1.99
C GLU A 129 -11.67 -21.28 0.60
N ALA A 130 -11.56 -20.40 -0.40
CA ALA A 130 -12.08 -20.61 -1.74
C ALA A 130 -11.22 -21.54 -2.62
N ALA A 131 -9.99 -21.86 -2.22
CA ALA A 131 -9.07 -22.71 -2.99
C ALA A 131 -8.12 -23.49 -2.09
N GLN A 132 -7.61 -24.63 -2.57
CA GLN A 132 -6.64 -25.48 -1.89
C GLN A 132 -5.42 -25.75 -2.78
N GLY A 133 -4.29 -26.15 -2.15
CA GLY A 133 -3.07 -26.53 -2.86
C GLY A 133 -2.57 -25.43 -3.82
N ASP A 134 -2.15 -25.82 -5.01
CA ASP A 134 -1.60 -24.92 -6.03
C ASP A 134 -2.62 -23.89 -6.53
N ALA A 135 -3.92 -24.23 -6.57
CA ALA A 135 -4.98 -23.33 -6.97
C ALA A 135 -5.06 -22.11 -6.02
N ARG A 136 -4.75 -22.28 -4.73
CA ARG A 136 -4.67 -21.18 -3.75
C ARG A 136 -3.54 -20.23 -4.11
N THR A 137 -2.35 -20.74 -4.40
CA THR A 137 -1.19 -19.90 -4.78
C THR A 137 -1.49 -19.07 -6.03
N VAL A 138 -2.08 -19.71 -7.05
CA VAL A 138 -2.50 -19.03 -8.29
C VAL A 138 -3.57 -17.97 -8.02
N LEU A 139 -4.54 -18.24 -7.13
CA LEU A 139 -5.59 -17.29 -6.77
C LEU A 139 -5.03 -16.05 -6.10
N PHE A 140 -4.12 -16.20 -5.12
CA PHE A 140 -3.46 -15.08 -4.45
C PHE A 140 -2.57 -14.27 -5.41
N ALA A 141 -1.84 -14.94 -6.32
CA ALA A 141 -1.08 -14.27 -7.35
C ALA A 141 -1.99 -13.41 -8.26
N ARG A 142 -3.13 -13.96 -8.70
CA ARG A 142 -4.12 -13.19 -9.49
C ARG A 142 -4.70 -12.00 -8.72
N TYR A 143 -5.04 -12.19 -7.45
CA TYR A 143 -5.52 -11.10 -6.60
C TYR A 143 -4.50 -9.94 -6.53
N SER A 144 -3.22 -10.26 -6.36
CA SER A 144 -2.15 -9.27 -6.31
C SER A 144 -1.95 -8.56 -7.65
N VAL A 145 -1.91 -9.31 -8.76
CA VAL A 145 -1.74 -8.75 -10.11
C VAL A 145 -2.93 -7.86 -10.50
N ILE A 146 -4.17 -8.32 -10.25
CA ILE A 146 -5.39 -7.53 -10.50
C ILE A 146 -5.31 -6.21 -9.72
N GLY A 147 -4.94 -6.26 -8.43
CA GLY A 147 -4.78 -5.06 -7.61
C GLY A 147 -3.75 -4.10 -8.18
N ALA A 148 -2.56 -4.59 -8.54
CA ALA A 148 -1.48 -3.76 -9.07
C ALA A 148 -1.82 -3.13 -10.42
N VAL A 149 -2.37 -3.92 -11.35
CA VAL A 149 -2.74 -3.43 -12.70
C VAL A 149 -3.90 -2.44 -12.62
N CYS A 150 -4.95 -2.74 -11.83
CA CYS A 150 -6.08 -1.83 -11.68
C CYS A 150 -5.69 -0.53 -10.97
N ALA A 151 -4.79 -0.55 -9.99
CA ALA A 151 -4.26 0.65 -9.38
C ALA A 151 -3.45 1.50 -10.38
N ALA A 152 -2.61 0.86 -11.19
CA ALA A 152 -1.88 1.54 -12.25
C ALA A 152 -2.82 2.21 -13.26
N VAL A 153 -3.82 1.47 -13.76
CA VAL A 153 -4.85 2.03 -14.66
C VAL A 153 -5.64 3.15 -13.97
N GLY A 154 -5.97 2.96 -12.69
CA GLY A 154 -6.66 3.97 -11.88
C GLY A 154 -5.90 5.29 -11.78
N ALA A 155 -4.56 5.26 -11.74
CA ALA A 155 -3.75 6.48 -11.71
C ALA A 155 -3.99 7.38 -12.94
N LEU A 156 -4.31 6.82 -14.10
CA LEU A 156 -4.66 7.61 -15.30
C LEU A 156 -5.94 8.43 -15.10
N ALA A 157 -6.87 7.95 -14.26
CA ALA A 157 -8.09 8.70 -13.94
C ALA A 157 -7.82 9.99 -13.15
N ALA A 158 -6.61 10.21 -12.65
CA ALA A 158 -6.20 11.48 -12.06
C ALA A 158 -6.26 12.66 -13.05
N ALA A 159 -6.31 12.41 -14.36
CA ALA A 159 -6.52 13.44 -15.38
C ALA A 159 -7.99 13.92 -15.48
N ILE A 160 -8.96 13.16 -14.97
CA ILE A 160 -10.40 13.47 -15.13
C ILE A 160 -10.77 14.87 -14.59
N PRO A 161 -10.30 15.33 -13.41
CA PRO A 161 -10.59 16.67 -12.93
C PRO A 161 -10.15 17.78 -13.87
N ASP A 162 -9.00 17.65 -14.53
CA ASP A 162 -8.51 18.65 -15.49
C ASP A 162 -9.41 18.66 -16.76
N VAL A 163 -9.86 17.48 -17.21
CA VAL A 163 -10.81 17.35 -18.34
C VAL A 163 -12.15 17.97 -17.99
N LEU A 164 -12.69 17.71 -16.79
CA LEU A 164 -13.95 18.31 -16.33
C LEU A 164 -13.82 19.83 -16.16
N ALA A 165 -12.71 20.31 -15.66
CA ALA A 165 -12.46 21.76 -15.55
C ALA A 165 -12.41 22.44 -16.94
N ALA A 166 -11.88 21.76 -17.96
CA ALA A 166 -11.88 22.29 -19.34
C ALA A 166 -13.30 22.41 -19.93
N THR A 167 -14.30 21.69 -19.41
CA THR A 167 -15.70 21.84 -19.79
C THR A 167 -16.44 22.99 -19.05
N GLY A 168 -15.73 23.74 -18.19
CA GLY A 168 -16.28 24.87 -17.42
C GLY A 168 -16.68 24.49 -15.99
N LEU A 169 -16.46 23.25 -15.54
CA LEU A 169 -16.72 22.89 -14.16
C LEU A 169 -15.61 23.45 -13.25
N ASP A 170 -16.00 23.98 -12.08
CA ASP A 170 -15.03 24.42 -11.09
C ASP A 170 -14.08 23.26 -10.68
N ARG A 171 -12.78 23.57 -10.60
CA ARG A 171 -11.74 22.56 -10.34
C ARG A 171 -11.92 21.84 -9.01
N LEU A 172 -12.30 22.54 -7.95
CA LEU A 172 -12.54 21.93 -6.65
C LEU A 172 -13.75 20.98 -6.70
N THR A 173 -14.80 21.37 -7.41
CA THR A 173 -15.96 20.53 -7.65
C THR A 173 -15.61 19.29 -8.45
N ALA A 174 -14.77 19.41 -9.49
CA ALA A 174 -14.28 18.28 -10.27
C ALA A 174 -13.47 17.29 -9.39
N LEU A 175 -12.62 17.80 -8.50
CA LEU A 175 -11.87 16.98 -7.53
C LEU A 175 -12.81 16.27 -6.54
N ARG A 176 -13.84 16.96 -6.01
CA ARG A 176 -14.86 16.37 -5.13
C ARG A 176 -15.63 15.23 -5.79
N LEU A 177 -15.95 15.35 -7.07
CA LEU A 177 -16.62 14.30 -7.84
C LEU A 177 -15.79 13.01 -7.90
N MET A 178 -14.46 13.08 -7.88
CA MET A 178 -13.63 11.89 -7.80
C MET A 178 -13.79 11.14 -6.47
N PHE A 179 -13.97 11.86 -5.36
CA PHE A 179 -14.28 11.24 -4.06
C PHE A 179 -15.71 10.70 -4.00
N VAL A 180 -16.67 11.36 -4.66
CA VAL A 180 -18.00 10.77 -4.87
C VAL A 180 -17.91 9.48 -5.69
N GLY A 181 -17.08 9.44 -6.74
CA GLY A 181 -16.79 8.22 -7.50
C GLY A 181 -16.24 7.10 -6.62
N HIS A 182 -15.31 7.41 -5.71
CA HIS A 182 -14.82 6.46 -4.71
C HIS A 182 -15.94 5.94 -3.80
N ALA A 183 -16.84 6.80 -3.35
CA ALA A 183 -18.00 6.41 -2.56
C ALA A 183 -18.95 5.48 -3.32
N LEU A 184 -19.25 5.79 -4.59
CA LEU A 184 -20.09 4.94 -5.45
C LEU A 184 -19.45 3.56 -5.67
N VAL A 185 -18.14 3.49 -5.88
CA VAL A 185 -17.42 2.22 -5.94
C VAL A 185 -17.54 1.46 -4.61
N GLY A 186 -17.45 2.14 -3.46
CA GLY A 186 -17.71 1.53 -2.15
C GLY A 186 -19.09 0.86 -2.07
N LEU A 187 -20.14 1.53 -2.57
CA LEU A 187 -21.49 0.97 -2.63
C LEU A 187 -21.61 -0.22 -3.61
N VAL A 188 -20.92 -0.17 -4.76
CA VAL A 188 -20.86 -1.29 -5.70
C VAL A 188 -20.17 -2.49 -5.06
N VAL A 189 -19.05 -2.28 -4.37
CA VAL A 189 -18.33 -3.32 -3.61
C VAL A 189 -19.22 -3.90 -2.50
N TRP A 190 -19.94 -3.06 -1.78
CA TRP A 190 -20.92 -3.49 -0.78
C TRP A 190 -21.98 -4.42 -1.39
N ARG A 191 -22.55 -4.02 -2.53
CA ARG A 191 -23.55 -4.85 -3.25
C ARG A 191 -22.94 -6.16 -3.75
N LEU A 192 -21.70 -6.16 -4.18
CA LEU A 192 -20.99 -7.40 -4.57
C LEU A 192 -20.83 -8.34 -3.37
N TYR A 193 -20.49 -7.82 -2.20
CA TYR A 193 -20.26 -8.62 -0.99
C TYR A 193 -21.56 -9.12 -0.34
N LEU A 194 -22.71 -8.52 -0.67
CA LEU A 194 -24.01 -9.10 -0.30
C LEU A 194 -24.23 -10.49 -0.91
N LYS A 195 -23.57 -10.81 -2.03
CA LYS A 195 -23.63 -12.11 -2.69
C LYS A 195 -22.72 -13.16 -2.06
N LEU A 196 -21.84 -12.79 -1.13
CA LEU A 196 -20.99 -13.75 -0.44
C LEU A 196 -21.85 -14.58 0.53
N PRO A 197 -21.67 -15.91 0.54
CA PRO A 197 -22.38 -16.76 1.50
C PRO A 197 -21.93 -16.45 2.94
N GLU A 198 -22.79 -16.69 3.89
CA GLU A 198 -22.40 -16.70 5.31
C GLU A 198 -21.56 -17.96 5.56
N PRO A 199 -20.34 -17.84 6.12
CA PRO A 199 -19.55 -19.00 6.44
C PRO A 199 -20.24 -19.82 7.53
N ALA A 200 -20.14 -21.14 7.44
CA ALA A 200 -20.48 -22.02 8.54
C ALA A 200 -19.67 -21.63 9.80
N PRO A 201 -20.24 -21.82 11.01
CA PRO A 201 -19.50 -21.59 12.24
C PRO A 201 -18.21 -22.41 12.22
N ARG A 202 -17.07 -21.75 12.39
CA ARG A 202 -15.78 -22.42 12.38
C ARG A 202 -15.44 -22.86 13.79
N GLU A 203 -15.06 -24.12 13.96
CA GLU A 203 -14.39 -24.56 15.17
C GLU A 203 -13.13 -23.70 15.40
N ALA A 204 -12.90 -23.34 16.65
CA ALA A 204 -11.75 -22.51 17.02
C ALA A 204 -10.45 -23.18 16.54
N SER A 205 -9.81 -22.55 15.58
CA SER A 205 -8.47 -22.96 15.13
C SER A 205 -7.49 -22.88 16.30
N ASP A 206 -6.62 -23.85 16.41
CA ASP A 206 -5.54 -23.87 17.40
C ASP A 206 -4.85 -22.50 17.47
N LYS A 207 -4.66 -21.98 18.68
CA LYS A 207 -3.94 -20.73 18.89
C LYS A 207 -2.54 -20.86 18.31
N PRO A 208 -2.08 -19.85 17.52
CA PRO A 208 -0.71 -19.87 17.00
C PRO A 208 0.28 -20.10 18.14
N ALA A 209 1.29 -20.94 17.91
CA ALA A 209 2.35 -21.14 18.88
C ALA A 209 3.06 -19.81 19.18
N PRO A 210 3.34 -19.49 20.44
CA PRO A 210 4.07 -18.28 20.79
C PRO A 210 5.49 -18.35 20.24
N LEU A 211 6.14 -17.19 20.09
CA LEU A 211 7.55 -17.15 19.70
C LEU A 211 8.43 -17.73 20.81
N GLY A 212 9.20 -18.75 20.45
CA GLY A 212 10.18 -19.42 21.31
C GLY A 212 11.61 -19.26 20.74
N PRO A 213 12.20 -20.33 20.17
CA PRO A 213 13.60 -20.32 19.66
C PRO A 213 13.89 -19.23 18.63
N SER A 214 12.91 -18.87 17.78
CA SER A 214 13.07 -17.84 16.73
C SER A 214 12.90 -16.41 17.24
N ARG A 215 12.54 -16.20 18.52
CA ARG A 215 12.21 -14.85 19.06
C ARG A 215 13.28 -13.81 18.78
N GLY A 216 14.56 -14.12 19.02
CA GLY A 216 15.65 -13.17 18.82
C GLY A 216 15.83 -12.75 17.35
N ILE A 217 15.59 -13.68 16.42
CA ILE A 217 15.66 -13.43 14.98
C ILE A 217 14.49 -12.54 14.58
N VAL A 218 13.27 -12.90 15.00
CA VAL A 218 12.04 -12.20 14.65
C VAL A 218 12.06 -10.76 15.16
N LEU A 219 12.51 -10.50 16.38
CA LEU A 219 12.60 -9.16 16.93
C LEU A 219 13.62 -8.28 16.18
N ARG A 220 14.78 -8.84 15.78
CA ARG A 220 15.76 -8.12 14.95
C ARG A 220 15.20 -7.79 13.56
N LEU A 221 14.52 -8.74 12.93
CA LEU A 221 13.85 -8.50 11.64
C LEU A 221 12.74 -7.47 11.77
N ALA A 222 11.92 -7.53 12.83
CA ALA A 222 10.87 -6.56 13.09
C ALA A 222 11.42 -5.13 13.24
N ALA A 223 12.52 -4.97 13.98
CA ALA A 223 13.18 -3.68 14.15
C ALA A 223 13.72 -3.14 12.81
N LEU A 224 14.43 -3.96 12.05
CA LEU A 224 14.98 -3.57 10.75
C LEU A 224 13.87 -3.25 9.75
N PHE A 225 12.84 -4.07 9.64
CA PHE A 225 11.70 -3.84 8.75
C PHE A 225 10.89 -2.60 9.15
N SER A 226 10.90 -2.22 10.44
CA SER A 226 10.27 -0.97 10.90
C SER A 226 11.04 0.25 10.44
N VAL A 227 12.38 0.19 10.42
CA VAL A 227 13.21 1.27 9.86
C VAL A 227 12.95 1.44 8.36
N ASP A 228 12.92 0.33 7.59
CA ASP A 228 12.59 0.36 6.17
C ASP A 228 11.20 0.95 5.91
N ALA A 229 10.20 0.53 6.70
CA ALA A 229 8.83 0.99 6.55
C ALA A 229 8.65 2.45 6.94
N PHE A 230 9.30 2.90 8.03
CA PHE A 230 9.35 4.31 8.42
C PHE A 230 9.96 5.17 7.30
N ALA A 231 11.09 4.74 6.76
CA ALA A 231 11.73 5.42 5.64
C ALA A 231 10.78 5.51 4.42
N GLY A 232 10.09 4.39 4.08
CA GLY A 232 9.12 4.36 2.98
C GLY A 232 7.92 5.28 3.19
N GLY A 233 7.49 5.48 4.42
CA GLY A 233 6.40 6.38 4.76
C GLY A 233 6.73 7.86 4.54
N LEU A 234 8.01 8.27 4.55
CA LEU A 234 8.43 9.63 4.19
C LEU A 234 8.06 9.98 2.73
N VAL A 235 7.91 8.97 1.87
CA VAL A 235 7.71 9.14 0.42
C VAL A 235 6.59 8.20 -0.07
N VAL A 236 5.46 8.15 0.67
CA VAL A 236 4.25 7.48 0.18
C VAL A 236 3.78 8.13 -1.13
N HIS A 237 2.98 7.43 -1.93
CA HIS A 237 2.58 7.91 -3.26
C HIS A 237 1.98 9.31 -3.23
N SER A 238 1.15 9.64 -2.24
CA SER A 238 0.60 10.99 -2.08
C SER A 238 1.68 12.06 -1.82
N LEU A 239 2.70 11.77 -1.02
CA LEU A 239 3.80 12.70 -0.79
C LEU A 239 4.76 12.78 -1.99
N LEU A 240 4.95 11.69 -2.71
CA LEU A 240 5.71 11.71 -3.97
C LEU A 240 4.99 12.55 -5.04
N ALA A 241 3.66 12.42 -5.15
CA ALA A 241 2.85 13.25 -6.03
C ALA A 241 2.94 14.73 -5.62
N LEU A 242 2.82 15.03 -4.31
CA LEU A 242 2.99 16.37 -3.77
C LEU A 242 4.36 16.96 -4.13
N TRP A 243 5.43 16.18 -3.99
CA TRP A 243 6.79 16.59 -4.36
C TRP A 243 6.89 16.92 -5.86
N LEU A 244 6.32 16.08 -6.73
CA LEU A 244 6.30 16.31 -8.18
C LEU A 244 5.52 17.59 -8.54
N PHE A 245 4.41 17.86 -7.86
CA PHE A 245 3.65 19.09 -8.06
C PHE A 245 4.42 20.33 -7.61
N GLN A 246 5.04 20.30 -6.43
CA GLN A 246 5.73 21.46 -5.87
C GLN A 246 7.08 21.73 -6.51
N ARG A 247 7.87 20.67 -6.75
CA ARG A 247 9.23 20.81 -7.27
C ARG A 247 9.27 21.06 -8.77
N HIS A 248 8.35 20.43 -9.51
CA HIS A 248 8.40 20.39 -10.97
C HIS A 248 7.13 20.94 -11.64
N GLY A 249 6.12 21.37 -10.90
CA GLY A 249 4.89 21.91 -11.46
C GLY A 249 4.11 20.89 -12.30
N LEU A 250 4.22 19.59 -11.98
CA LEU A 250 3.62 18.53 -12.78
C LEU A 250 2.08 18.66 -12.77
N SER A 251 1.43 18.49 -13.92
CA SER A 251 -0.03 18.44 -14.00
C SER A 251 -0.57 17.11 -13.45
N LEU A 252 -1.85 17.07 -13.08
CA LEU A 252 -2.51 15.83 -12.63
C LEU A 252 -2.45 14.74 -13.70
N ALA A 253 -2.65 15.09 -14.97
CA ALA A 253 -2.58 14.16 -16.09
C ALA A 253 -1.17 13.57 -16.24
N ALA A 254 -0.12 14.39 -16.19
CA ALA A 254 1.26 13.93 -16.28
C ALA A 254 1.65 13.07 -15.06
N ALA A 255 1.20 13.43 -13.85
CA ALA A 255 1.39 12.61 -12.66
C ALA A 255 0.66 11.26 -12.80
N GLY A 256 -0.58 11.24 -13.28
CA GLY A 256 -1.32 10.02 -13.54
C GLY A 256 -0.59 9.09 -14.51
N HIS A 257 -0.04 9.60 -15.60
CA HIS A 257 0.77 8.83 -16.55
C HIS A 257 2.06 8.28 -15.89
N PHE A 258 2.75 9.10 -15.11
CA PHE A 258 3.93 8.66 -14.38
C PHE A 258 3.59 7.50 -13.42
N PHE A 259 2.56 7.64 -12.57
CA PHE A 259 2.18 6.59 -11.63
C PHE A 259 1.62 5.35 -12.31
N PHE A 260 1.00 5.48 -13.49
CA PHE A 260 0.62 4.33 -14.33
C PHE A 260 1.86 3.49 -14.71
N TRP A 261 2.87 4.11 -15.30
CA TRP A 261 4.09 3.39 -15.69
C TRP A 261 4.87 2.88 -14.48
N ALA A 262 4.99 3.69 -13.44
CA ALA A 262 5.62 3.28 -12.18
C ALA A 262 4.92 2.06 -11.57
N GLY A 263 3.58 2.02 -11.59
CA GLY A 263 2.78 0.88 -11.11
C GLY A 263 3.01 -0.38 -11.92
N LEU A 264 3.05 -0.29 -13.27
CA LEU A 264 3.35 -1.44 -14.14
C LEU A 264 4.77 -1.97 -13.92
N LEU A 265 5.77 -1.08 -13.81
CA LEU A 265 7.15 -1.47 -13.53
C LEU A 265 7.29 -2.10 -12.14
N THR A 266 6.56 -1.59 -11.15
CA THR A 266 6.45 -2.18 -9.81
C THR A 266 5.89 -3.59 -9.85
N ALA A 267 4.82 -3.82 -10.62
CA ALA A 267 4.25 -5.16 -10.80
C ALA A 267 5.23 -6.10 -11.49
N ALA A 268 5.91 -5.64 -12.54
CA ALA A 268 6.95 -6.41 -13.23
C ALA A 268 8.12 -6.75 -12.29
N SER A 269 8.54 -5.81 -11.44
CA SER A 269 9.57 -6.01 -10.41
C SER A 269 9.20 -7.16 -9.46
N GLN A 270 7.97 -7.17 -8.94
CA GLN A 270 7.51 -8.23 -8.05
C GLN A 270 7.46 -9.61 -8.74
N LEU A 271 7.04 -9.65 -10.01
CA LEU A 271 6.99 -10.89 -10.79
C LEU A 271 8.39 -11.43 -11.13
N ALA A 272 9.38 -10.56 -11.31
CA ALA A 272 10.77 -10.94 -11.56
C ALA A 272 11.50 -11.44 -10.29
N ALA A 273 11.04 -11.04 -9.10
CA ALA A 273 11.72 -11.32 -7.83
C ALA A 273 12.02 -12.80 -7.57
N PRO A 274 11.10 -13.78 -7.81
CA PRO A 274 11.41 -15.19 -7.60
C PRO A 274 12.52 -15.72 -8.54
N TRP A 275 12.59 -15.19 -9.75
CA TRP A 275 13.62 -15.58 -10.71
C TRP A 275 15.01 -15.05 -10.29
N VAL A 276 15.08 -13.81 -9.82
CA VAL A 276 16.33 -13.22 -9.28
C VAL A 276 16.73 -13.98 -8.00
N ALA A 277 15.77 -14.23 -7.09
CA ALA A 277 16.03 -14.92 -5.83
C ALA A 277 16.56 -16.36 -6.00
N LYS A 278 16.16 -17.06 -7.07
CA LYS A 278 16.73 -18.38 -7.42
C LYS A 278 18.21 -18.30 -7.81
N ARG A 279 18.69 -17.17 -8.32
CA ARG A 279 20.08 -17.00 -8.78
C ARG A 279 21.02 -16.49 -7.69
N ILE A 280 20.59 -15.52 -6.90
CA ILE A 280 21.44 -14.83 -5.93
C ILE A 280 20.99 -15.02 -4.46
N GLY A 281 19.88 -15.75 -4.23
CA GLY A 281 19.31 -16.00 -2.90
C GLY A 281 18.37 -14.88 -2.43
N LEU A 282 17.50 -15.20 -1.45
CA LEU A 282 16.47 -14.30 -0.95
C LEU A 282 17.06 -13.02 -0.34
N LEU A 283 18.03 -13.15 0.56
CA LEU A 283 18.65 -12.01 1.24
C LEU A 283 19.36 -11.07 0.27
N ASN A 284 20.14 -11.62 -0.66
CA ASN A 284 20.86 -10.82 -1.64
C ASN A 284 19.91 -10.12 -2.60
N THR A 285 18.78 -10.76 -2.97
CA THR A 285 17.75 -10.11 -3.78
C THR A 285 17.17 -8.91 -3.05
N MET A 286 16.79 -9.06 -1.77
CA MET A 286 16.27 -7.94 -0.97
C MET A 286 17.23 -6.76 -0.96
N VAL A 287 18.51 -7.00 -0.73
CA VAL A 287 19.51 -5.95 -0.53
C VAL A 287 20.01 -5.34 -1.84
N PHE A 288 20.45 -6.17 -2.78
CA PHE A 288 21.15 -5.70 -3.97
C PHE A 288 20.23 -5.18 -5.09
N THR A 289 18.94 -5.41 -5.02
CA THR A 289 17.97 -4.69 -5.88
C THR A 289 17.46 -3.41 -5.21
N HIS A 290 17.40 -3.38 -3.88
CA HIS A 290 16.86 -2.26 -3.12
C HIS A 290 17.85 -1.09 -2.99
N ILE A 291 19.16 -1.36 -2.79
CA ILE A 291 20.20 -0.31 -2.72
C ILE A 291 20.22 0.55 -4.00
N PRO A 292 20.33 0.00 -5.23
CA PRO A 292 20.29 0.82 -6.44
C PRO A 292 18.99 1.60 -6.60
N ALA A 293 17.84 1.02 -6.21
CA ALA A 293 16.56 1.71 -6.22
C ALA A 293 16.57 2.95 -5.33
N ASN A 294 17.18 2.86 -4.14
CA ASN A 294 17.27 3.97 -3.19
C ASN A 294 18.32 5.02 -3.62
N VAL A 295 19.40 4.61 -4.29
CA VAL A 295 20.32 5.54 -4.96
C VAL A 295 19.57 6.32 -6.04
N CYS A 296 18.75 5.66 -6.88
CA CYS A 296 17.90 6.35 -7.86
C CYS A 296 16.96 7.37 -7.20
N LEU A 297 16.39 7.05 -6.02
CA LEU A 297 15.53 7.98 -5.28
C LEU A 297 16.28 9.24 -4.83
N ILE A 298 17.49 9.06 -4.28
CA ILE A 298 18.34 10.19 -3.86
C ILE A 298 18.73 11.06 -5.08
N LEU A 299 19.16 10.42 -6.16
CA LEU A 299 19.51 11.12 -7.39
C LEU A 299 18.31 11.84 -8.01
N ALA A 300 17.11 11.25 -7.96
CA ALA A 300 15.88 11.89 -8.43
C ALA A 300 15.55 13.16 -7.63
N ALA A 301 15.73 13.11 -6.29
CA ALA A 301 15.53 14.27 -5.42
C ALA A 301 16.47 15.44 -5.76
N LEU A 302 17.65 15.14 -6.26
CA LEU A 302 18.71 16.11 -6.62
C LEU A 302 18.75 16.41 -8.12
N ALA A 303 17.87 15.80 -8.92
CA ALA A 303 17.88 15.92 -10.37
C ALA A 303 17.69 17.38 -10.83
N PRO A 304 18.45 17.84 -11.81
CA PRO A 304 18.39 19.21 -12.31
C PRO A 304 17.13 19.49 -13.14
N ASN A 305 16.50 18.47 -13.69
CA ASN A 305 15.31 18.60 -14.53
C ASN A 305 14.32 17.46 -14.32
N LEU A 306 13.07 17.69 -14.77
CA LEU A 306 11.97 16.75 -14.64
C LEU A 306 12.22 15.42 -15.34
N ALA A 307 12.77 15.42 -16.55
CA ALA A 307 12.98 14.20 -17.33
C ALA A 307 13.92 13.23 -16.60
N MET A 308 15.02 13.73 -16.04
CA MET A 308 15.94 12.94 -15.23
C MET A 308 15.29 12.44 -13.95
N ALA A 309 14.51 13.28 -13.25
CA ALA A 309 13.79 12.88 -12.04
C ALA A 309 12.80 11.73 -12.33
N LEU A 310 11.96 11.87 -13.35
CA LEU A 310 10.99 10.84 -13.73
C LEU A 310 11.69 9.54 -14.21
N GLY A 311 12.74 9.65 -15.02
CA GLY A 311 13.51 8.48 -15.47
C GLY A 311 14.11 7.68 -14.31
N LEU A 312 14.72 8.36 -13.33
CA LEU A 312 15.28 7.74 -12.13
C LEU A 312 14.19 7.12 -11.25
N LEU A 313 13.02 7.76 -11.09
CA LEU A 313 11.90 7.22 -10.34
C LEU A 313 11.27 6.00 -11.03
N LEU A 314 11.20 5.97 -12.37
CA LEU A 314 10.75 4.79 -13.12
C LEU A 314 11.75 3.64 -12.98
N LEU A 315 13.06 3.90 -13.09
CA LEU A 315 14.09 2.90 -12.84
C LEU A 315 14.03 2.36 -11.41
N ARG A 316 13.82 3.23 -10.43
CA ARG A 316 13.55 2.85 -9.04
C ARG A 316 12.37 1.90 -8.96
N SER A 317 11.26 2.20 -9.63
CA SER A 317 10.03 1.39 -9.58
C SER A 317 10.25 -0.04 -10.09
N LEU A 318 11.13 -0.21 -11.07
CA LEU A 318 11.52 -1.53 -11.60
C LEU A 318 12.34 -2.36 -10.60
N LEU A 319 13.07 -1.72 -9.68
CA LEU A 319 13.99 -2.40 -8.78
C LEU A 319 13.45 -2.54 -7.34
N SER A 320 12.64 -1.59 -6.89
CA SER A 320 12.34 -1.39 -5.46
C SER A 320 11.38 -2.39 -4.85
N GLN A 321 10.64 -3.17 -5.64
CA GLN A 321 9.57 -4.03 -5.11
C GLN A 321 9.91 -5.53 -5.16
N MET A 322 11.12 -5.89 -5.56
CA MET A 322 11.60 -7.29 -5.50
C MET A 322 11.78 -7.76 -4.06
N ASP A 323 11.97 -6.84 -3.11
CA ASP A 323 12.12 -7.14 -1.69
C ASP A 323 10.82 -7.66 -1.04
N VAL A 324 9.64 -7.29 -1.54
CA VAL A 324 8.34 -7.61 -0.92
C VAL A 324 8.09 -9.12 -0.86
N PRO A 325 8.08 -9.87 -1.98
CA PRO A 325 7.90 -11.32 -1.94
C PRO A 325 9.09 -12.04 -1.30
N THR A 326 10.31 -11.57 -1.52
CA THR A 326 11.52 -12.21 -0.97
C THR A 326 11.62 -12.03 0.54
N ARG A 327 11.18 -10.90 1.09
CA ARG A 327 11.10 -10.64 2.54
C ARG A 327 10.16 -11.62 3.23
N SER A 328 8.95 -11.79 2.69
CA SER A 328 7.98 -12.73 3.25
C SER A 328 8.51 -14.15 3.21
N ALA A 329 9.11 -14.58 2.09
CA ALA A 329 9.73 -15.89 1.95
C ALA A 329 10.91 -16.06 2.93
N TYR A 330 11.74 -15.03 3.10
CA TYR A 330 12.89 -15.05 4.01
C TYR A 330 12.44 -15.24 5.47
N VAL A 331 11.44 -14.49 5.94
CA VAL A 331 10.89 -14.66 7.30
C VAL A 331 10.43 -16.10 7.51
N MET A 332 9.70 -16.68 6.54
CA MET A 332 9.22 -18.07 6.66
C MET A 332 10.34 -19.11 6.62
N ALA A 333 11.47 -18.79 6.00
CA ALA A 333 12.62 -19.70 5.90
C ALA A 333 13.53 -19.69 7.13
N VAL A 334 13.56 -18.58 7.90
CA VAL A 334 14.45 -18.44 9.08
C VAL A 334 13.77 -18.73 10.40
N VAL A 335 12.46 -19.05 10.40
CA VAL A 335 11.69 -19.40 11.62
C VAL A 335 11.17 -20.82 11.56
N THR A 336 11.02 -21.44 12.74
CA THR A 336 10.47 -22.80 12.85
C THR A 336 9.02 -22.85 12.38
N PRO A 337 8.55 -23.94 11.74
CA PRO A 337 7.21 -24.04 11.19
C PRO A 337 6.07 -23.65 12.15
N PRO A 338 6.08 -24.05 13.45
CA PRO A 338 5.03 -23.67 14.39
C PRO A 338 4.97 -22.16 14.68
N GLU A 339 6.11 -21.45 14.60
CA GLU A 339 6.23 -20.03 14.93
C GLU A 339 5.92 -19.08 13.76
N ARG A 340 5.71 -19.61 12.53
CA ARG A 340 5.53 -18.81 11.29
C ARG A 340 4.41 -17.78 11.39
N ALA A 341 3.27 -18.17 11.97
CA ALA A 341 2.13 -17.25 12.11
C ALA A 341 2.44 -16.10 13.08
N ALA A 342 3.08 -16.41 14.22
CA ALA A 342 3.52 -15.41 15.18
C ALA A 342 4.59 -14.50 14.57
N ALA A 343 5.60 -15.04 13.87
CA ALA A 343 6.65 -14.27 13.21
C ALA A 343 6.09 -13.31 12.17
N ALA A 344 5.12 -13.75 11.35
CA ALA A 344 4.44 -12.88 10.39
C ALA A 344 3.77 -11.67 11.09
N SER A 345 3.05 -11.89 12.19
CA SER A 345 2.39 -10.82 12.94
C SER A 345 3.41 -9.89 13.62
N PHE A 346 4.42 -10.45 14.30
CA PHE A 346 5.45 -9.67 15.01
C PHE A 346 6.35 -8.85 14.07
N THR A 347 6.45 -9.21 12.79
CA THR A 347 7.16 -8.40 11.79
C THR A 347 6.25 -7.42 11.07
N ALA A 348 4.96 -7.73 10.86
CA ALA A 348 4.04 -6.89 10.11
C ALA A 348 3.49 -5.71 10.93
N VAL A 349 3.11 -5.93 12.20
CA VAL A 349 2.46 -4.90 13.02
C VAL A 349 3.38 -3.71 13.32
N PRO A 350 4.60 -3.89 13.86
CA PRO A 350 5.51 -2.77 14.11
C PRO A 350 5.88 -2.03 12.82
N ARG A 351 6.04 -2.78 11.73
CA ARG A 351 6.31 -2.23 10.40
C ARG A 351 5.18 -1.30 9.92
N SER A 352 3.93 -1.71 10.06
CA SER A 352 2.77 -0.90 9.66
C SER A 352 2.64 0.37 10.50
N LEU A 353 2.87 0.28 11.80
CA LEU A 353 2.87 1.44 12.69
C LEU A 353 4.01 2.41 12.36
N ALA A 354 5.21 1.90 12.12
CA ALA A 354 6.35 2.72 11.72
C ALA A 354 6.10 3.46 10.39
N ALA A 355 5.54 2.76 9.39
CA ALA A 355 5.17 3.39 8.11
C ALA A 355 4.12 4.50 8.27
N ALA A 356 3.20 4.34 9.23
CA ALA A 356 2.12 5.28 9.44
C ALA A 356 2.58 6.62 10.05
N LEU A 357 3.66 6.62 10.82
CA LEU A 357 4.12 7.82 11.55
C LEU A 357 4.91 8.81 10.68
N SER A 358 5.59 8.34 9.65
CA SER A 358 6.56 9.16 8.93
C SER A 358 5.99 10.12 7.87
N PRO A 359 4.77 9.96 7.30
CA PRO A 359 4.26 10.94 6.33
C PRO A 359 4.08 12.35 6.92
N SER A 360 3.74 12.46 8.22
CA SER A 360 3.67 13.77 8.90
C SER A 360 5.04 14.47 8.93
N LEU A 361 6.12 13.72 9.16
CA LEU A 361 7.48 14.26 9.08
C LEU A 361 7.83 14.69 7.64
N GLY A 362 7.47 13.89 6.64
CA GLY A 362 7.63 14.25 5.22
C GLY A 362 6.92 15.56 4.88
N GLY A 363 5.65 15.68 5.30
CA GLY A 363 4.86 16.91 5.14
C GLY A 363 5.46 18.12 5.85
N ALA A 364 5.97 17.94 7.08
CA ALA A 364 6.65 18.99 7.84
C ALA A 364 7.95 19.48 7.14
N LEU A 365 8.74 18.56 6.60
CA LEU A 365 9.94 18.91 5.83
C LEU A 365 9.60 19.70 4.57
N PHE A 366 8.52 19.32 3.87
CA PHE A 366 8.02 20.08 2.72
C PHE A 366 7.53 21.48 3.15
N ALA A 367 6.82 21.59 4.28
CA ALA A 367 6.37 22.88 4.81
C ALA A 367 7.55 23.81 5.19
N ALA A 368 8.66 23.23 5.63
CA ALA A 368 9.90 23.96 5.90
C ALA A 368 10.68 24.35 4.62
N GLY A 369 10.19 24.00 3.44
CA GLY A 369 10.84 24.27 2.13
C GLY A 369 11.92 23.25 1.74
N TRP A 370 12.13 22.20 2.52
CA TRP A 370 13.17 21.19 2.27
C TRP A 370 12.66 20.07 1.35
N LEU A 371 12.34 20.43 0.11
CA LEU A 371 11.67 19.52 -0.84
C LEU A 371 12.45 18.23 -1.13
N ALA A 372 13.77 18.26 -1.16
CA ALA A 372 14.59 17.07 -1.39
C ALA A 372 14.75 16.18 -0.14
N ALA A 373 14.61 16.75 1.06
CA ALA A 373 14.97 16.10 2.30
C ALA A 373 14.20 14.79 2.58
N PRO A 374 12.87 14.68 2.41
CA PRO A 374 12.16 13.41 2.63
C PRO A 374 12.64 12.28 1.73
N LEU A 375 12.93 12.58 0.44
CA LEU A 375 13.38 11.58 -0.52
C LEU A 375 14.81 11.12 -0.21
N VAL A 376 15.71 12.06 0.11
CA VAL A 376 17.09 11.78 0.48
C VAL A 376 17.13 10.98 1.80
N ALA A 377 16.39 11.42 2.82
CA ALA A 377 16.30 10.71 4.09
C ALA A 377 15.75 9.28 3.92
N CYS A 378 14.69 9.13 3.11
CA CYS A 378 14.16 7.81 2.75
C CYS A 378 15.25 6.93 2.13
N GLY A 379 15.95 7.42 1.11
CA GLY A 379 17.00 6.66 0.42
C GLY A 379 18.14 6.26 1.35
N LEU A 380 18.65 7.18 2.17
CA LEU A 380 19.74 6.92 3.13
C LEU A 380 19.33 5.91 4.20
N LEU A 381 18.16 6.07 4.81
CA LEU A 381 17.65 5.14 5.84
C LEU A 381 17.46 3.74 5.27
N LYS A 382 16.93 3.62 4.04
CA LYS A 382 16.74 2.33 3.37
C LYS A 382 18.08 1.67 3.02
N ILE A 383 19.07 2.41 2.50
CA ILE A 383 20.41 1.88 2.26
C ILE A 383 21.05 1.42 3.58
N GLY A 384 20.92 2.21 4.66
CA GLY A 384 21.39 1.83 5.98
C GLY A 384 20.75 0.56 6.50
N TYR A 385 19.43 0.43 6.33
CA TYR A 385 18.67 -0.78 6.62
C TYR A 385 19.19 -1.99 5.82
N ASP A 386 19.36 -1.85 4.52
CA ASP A 386 19.83 -2.92 3.63
C ASP A 386 21.21 -3.45 4.04
N LEU A 387 22.13 -2.54 4.33
CA LEU A 387 23.47 -2.87 4.80
C LEU A 387 23.44 -3.55 6.17
N ALA A 388 22.61 -3.05 7.10
CA ALA A 388 22.43 -3.65 8.42
C ALA A 388 21.84 -5.07 8.34
N LEU A 389 20.80 -5.24 7.49
CA LEU A 389 20.18 -6.52 7.23
C LEU A 389 21.19 -7.53 6.67
N TRP A 390 21.94 -7.13 5.65
CA TRP A 390 22.95 -7.98 5.04
C TRP A 390 24.04 -8.40 6.04
N ARG A 391 24.59 -7.45 6.81
CA ARG A 391 25.61 -7.75 7.84
C ARG A 391 25.09 -8.71 8.90
N ALA A 392 23.85 -8.53 9.36
CA ALA A 392 23.27 -9.33 10.42
C ALA A 392 22.95 -10.77 9.99
N PHE A 393 22.63 -11.00 8.70
CA PHE A 393 22.04 -12.26 8.26
C PHE A 393 22.83 -13.01 7.17
N ARG A 394 23.86 -12.42 6.52
CA ARG A 394 24.61 -13.04 5.42
C ARG A 394 25.31 -14.37 5.76
N LYS A 395 25.58 -14.60 7.05
CA LYS A 395 26.26 -15.84 7.52
C LYS A 395 25.29 -16.87 8.07
N ARG A 396 23.97 -16.60 8.06
CA ARG A 396 22.98 -17.54 8.58
C ARG A 396 22.54 -18.49 7.47
N PRO A 397 22.58 -19.81 7.74
CA PRO A 397 21.99 -20.78 6.83
C PRO A 397 20.48 -20.54 6.77
N ILE A 398 19.93 -20.62 5.57
CA ILE A 398 18.48 -20.67 5.33
C ILE A 398 18.12 -22.14 5.38
N ALA A 399 17.20 -22.53 6.27
CA ALA A 399 16.73 -23.90 6.42
C ALA A 399 15.90 -24.34 5.20
#